data_f41aa39648747608858404f3c58418ed
#
_entry.id   f41aa39648747608858404f3c58418ed
#
_cell.length_a   1.000
_cell.length_b   1.000
_cell.length_c   1.000
_cell.angle_alpha   90.00
_cell.angle_beta   90.00
_cell.angle_gamma   90.00
#
_symmetry.space_group_name_H-M   'P 1'
#
loop_
_entity.id
_entity.type
_entity.pdbx_description
1 polymer ?
#
loop_
_entity_poly.entity_id
_entity_poly.type
_entity_poly.pdbx_seq_one_letter_code
_entity_poly.pdbx_strand_id
1 'polypeptide(L)' 'KNGRESESKRLGIKLFGGQFAKAGNIIVRQRGTVHNAGENVGMGKDHTLFALVDGTVEFCKKGEGKSYVSVSPLSE' A
#
# COMPACT_ATOMS: atom_id res chain seq x y z
N LYS A 1 20.61 16.39 -0.64
CA LYS A 1 20.34 16.08 -0.61
C LYS A 1 20.03 15.65 -0.61
N ASN A 2 20.00 15.79 -0.68
CA ASN A 2 19.60 15.30 -0.65
C ASN A 2 19.22 14.77 -0.67
N GLY A 3 19.09 14.54 -0.91
CA GLY A 3 18.69 13.96 -0.86
C GLY A 3 18.33 13.40 -1.07
N ARG A 4 18.60 13.35 -1.24
CA ARG A 4 18.25 12.85 -1.25
C ARG A 4 17.92 12.16 -1.05
N GLU A 5 17.86 12.07 -0.89
CA GLU A 5 17.39 11.47 -0.58
C GLU A 5 16.82 10.95 -0.42
N SER A 6 17.10 10.84 -0.33
CA SER A 6 16.53 10.42 -0.17
C SER A 6 15.82 10.07 -0.52
N GLU A 7 15.89 10.41 -0.91
CA GLU A 7 15.16 10.27 -1.46
C GLU A 7 14.48 9.32 -1.82
N SER A 8 14.77 8.95 -2.28
CA SER A 8 14.29 7.85 -2.67
C SER A 8 13.74 7.05 -1.66
N LYS A 9 14.06 7.18 -0.59
CA LYS A 9 13.44 6.50 0.38
C LYS A 9 12.24 7.20 0.81
N ARG A 10 11.36 7.53 -0.01
CA ARG A 10 10.17 8.21 0.36
C ARG A 10 9.22 7.23 0.93
N LEU A 11 9.43 6.89 2.19
CA LEU A 11 8.60 5.92 2.88
C LEU A 11 7.27 6.53 3.24
N GLY A 12 6.29 5.68 3.50
CA GLY A 12 5.01 6.13 3.96
C GLY A 12 3.88 5.69 3.05
N ILE A 13 2.68 6.12 3.41
CA ILE A 13 1.49 5.80 2.66
C ILE A 13 1.39 6.73 1.47
N LYS A 14 1.27 6.15 0.28
CA LYS A 14 1.18 6.94 -0.95
C LYS A 14 -0.26 7.11 -1.38
N LEU A 15 -1.09 6.12 -1.12
CA LEU A 15 -2.51 6.21 -1.42
C LEU A 15 -3.26 5.92 -0.15
N PHE A 16 -4.18 6.77 0.20
CA PHE A 16 -4.91 6.64 1.46
C PHE A 16 -6.24 5.95 1.24
N GLY A 17 -6.87 5.57 2.32
CA GLY A 17 -8.16 4.90 2.23
C GLY A 17 -9.15 5.75 1.46
N GLY A 18 -9.92 5.11 0.59
CA GLY A 18 -10.90 5.79 -0.21
C GLY A 18 -10.38 6.27 -1.54
N GLN A 19 -9.07 6.25 -1.76
CA GLN A 19 -8.52 6.70 -3.02
C GLN A 19 -8.51 5.58 -4.05
N PHE A 20 -8.59 5.97 -5.30
CA PHE A 20 -8.55 5.01 -6.39
C PHE A 20 -7.10 4.60 -6.65
N ALA A 21 -6.90 3.32 -6.89
CA ALA A 21 -5.59 2.80 -7.26
C ALA A 21 -5.73 1.99 -8.53
N LYS A 22 -4.80 2.18 -9.44
CA LYS A 22 -4.74 1.33 -10.62
C LYS A 22 -3.83 0.16 -10.33
N ALA A 23 -4.06 -0.93 -11.00
CA ALA A 23 -3.20 -2.09 -10.85
C ALA A 23 -1.76 -1.66 -11.06
N GLY A 24 -0.89 -2.04 -10.16
CA GLY A 24 0.52 -1.68 -10.22
C GLY A 24 0.87 -0.43 -9.44
N ASN A 25 -0.12 0.37 -9.03
CA ASN A 25 0.18 1.56 -8.25
C ASN A 25 0.72 1.17 -6.89
N ILE A 26 1.72 1.90 -6.43
CA ILE A 26 2.27 1.69 -5.11
C ILE A 26 1.36 2.35 -4.09
N ILE A 27 1.00 1.62 -3.07
CA ILE A 27 0.13 2.12 -2.03
C ILE A 27 0.93 2.53 -0.80
N VAL A 28 1.88 1.69 -0.40
CA VAL A 28 2.68 1.95 0.79
C VAL A 28 4.12 1.60 0.51
N ARG A 29 5.03 2.47 0.93
CA ARG A 29 6.43 2.14 0.93
C ARG A 29 6.87 2.10 2.38
N GLN A 30 7.49 1.02 2.78
CA GLN A 30 7.83 0.83 4.19
C GLN A 30 9.07 -0.02 4.33
N ARG A 31 9.66 0.07 5.49
CA ARG A 31 10.73 -0.82 5.85
C ARG A 31 10.13 -1.80 6.80
N GLY A 32 10.11 -3.03 6.44
CA GLY A 32 9.46 -4.03 7.24
C GLY A 32 7.97 -3.97 7.06
N THR A 33 7.28 -4.85 7.73
CA THR A 33 5.86 -5.04 7.51
C THR A 33 5.04 -4.29 8.54
N VAL A 34 4.98 -2.98 8.39
CA VAL A 34 4.12 -2.16 9.22
C VAL A 34 2.68 -2.40 8.80
N HIS A 35 2.46 -2.42 7.48
CA HIS A 35 1.15 -2.76 6.93
C HIS A 35 1.30 -4.06 6.17
N ASN A 36 0.28 -4.87 6.20
CA ASN A 36 0.29 -6.17 5.54
C ASN A 36 -0.59 -6.15 4.30
N ALA A 37 -0.29 -7.00 3.35
CA ALA A 37 -1.08 -7.08 2.14
C ALA A 37 -2.37 -7.83 2.43
N GLY A 38 -3.49 -7.19 2.12
CA GLY A 38 -4.79 -7.82 2.23
C GLY A 38 -5.24 -8.30 0.87
N GLU A 39 -6.52 -8.15 0.58
CA GLU A 39 -7.03 -8.62 -0.69
C GLU A 39 -6.60 -7.73 -1.83
N ASN A 40 -6.21 -8.34 -2.94
CA ASN A 40 -5.85 -7.63 -4.15
C ASN A 40 -4.67 -6.69 -3.99
N VAL A 41 -3.81 -6.97 -3.02
CA VAL A 41 -2.61 -6.18 -2.80
C VAL A 41 -1.43 -7.13 -2.76
N GLY A 42 -0.38 -6.77 -3.47
CA GLY A 42 0.84 -7.56 -3.48
C GLY A 42 1.92 -6.89 -2.66
N MET A 43 2.89 -7.67 -2.24
CA MET A 43 4.00 -7.15 -1.47
C MET A 43 5.30 -7.48 -2.19
N GLY A 44 6.11 -6.47 -2.42
CA GLY A 44 7.40 -6.68 -3.06
C GLY A 44 8.45 -7.13 -2.07
N LYS A 45 9.64 -7.36 -2.56
CA LYS A 45 10.73 -7.82 -1.72
C LYS A 45 11.11 -6.81 -0.66
N ASP A 46 10.92 -5.55 -0.97
CA ASP A 46 11.25 -4.49 -0.03
C ASP A 46 10.04 -4.07 0.79
N HIS A 47 9.03 -4.94 0.88
CA HIS A 47 7.82 -4.70 1.66
C HIS A 47 6.91 -3.62 1.07
N THR A 48 7.17 -3.20 -0.16
CA THR A 48 6.30 -2.24 -0.83
C THR A 48 4.96 -2.91 -1.14
N LEU A 49 3.87 -2.24 -0.81
CA LEU A 49 2.55 -2.75 -1.12
C LEU A 49 2.03 -2.07 -2.37
N PHE A 50 1.47 -2.84 -3.27
CA PHE A 50 0.97 -2.29 -4.52
C PHE A 50 -0.33 -2.98 -4.91
N ALA A 51 -1.14 -2.27 -5.67
CA ALA A 51 -2.43 -2.78 -6.08
C ALA A 51 -2.27 -3.84 -7.15
N LEU A 52 -3.07 -4.90 -7.06
CA LEU A 52 -3.07 -5.94 -8.08
C LEU A 52 -4.21 -5.75 -9.07
N VAL A 53 -5.20 -4.95 -8.70
CA VAL A 53 -6.34 -4.66 -9.57
C VAL A 53 -6.67 -3.19 -9.42
N ASP A 54 -7.47 -2.68 -10.35
CA ASP A 54 -7.97 -1.33 -10.24
C ASP A 54 -9.09 -1.32 -9.20
N GLY A 55 -9.08 -0.36 -8.32
CA GLY A 55 -10.10 -0.29 -7.31
C GLY A 55 -9.82 0.76 -6.27
N THR A 56 -10.52 0.67 -5.17
CA THR A 56 -10.43 1.63 -4.09
C THR A 56 -9.60 1.07 -2.95
N VAL A 57 -8.67 1.86 -2.47
CA VAL A 57 -7.79 1.45 -1.37
C VAL A 57 -8.56 1.47 -0.07
N GLU A 58 -8.35 0.44 0.75
CA GLU A 58 -8.96 0.37 2.06
C GLU A 58 -7.92 -0.09 3.06
N PHE A 59 -7.90 0.57 4.20
CA PHE A 59 -7.03 0.17 5.29
C PHE A 59 -7.90 -0.44 6.37
N CYS A 60 -7.44 -1.54 6.93
CA CYS A 60 -8.22 -2.26 7.91
C CYS A 60 -7.30 -2.72 9.03
N LYS A 61 -7.75 -2.57 10.26
CA LYS A 61 -7.00 -3.09 11.38
C LYS A 61 -7.66 -4.35 11.87
N LYS A 62 -6.85 -5.35 12.10
CA LYS A 62 -7.35 -6.60 12.63
C LYS A 62 -6.88 -6.73 14.06
N GLY A 63 -7.40 -7.69 14.75
CA GLY A 63 -7.06 -7.88 16.14
C GLY A 63 -5.57 -7.86 16.33
N GLU A 64 -5.12 -7.45 17.48
CA GLU A 64 -3.71 -7.34 17.81
C GLU A 64 -3.03 -6.18 17.11
N GLY A 65 -3.80 -5.24 16.60
CA GLY A 65 -3.21 -4.04 16.05
C GLY A 65 -2.59 -4.19 14.69
N LYS A 66 -2.77 -5.31 14.02
CA LYS A 66 -2.20 -5.47 12.69
C LYS A 66 -3.01 -4.70 11.68
N SER A 67 -2.31 -4.03 10.79
CA SER A 67 -2.93 -3.22 9.76
C SER A 67 -2.82 -3.93 8.42
N TYR A 68 -3.92 -3.97 7.69
CA TYR A 68 -3.95 -4.59 6.37
C TYR A 68 -4.43 -3.59 5.34
N VAL A 69 -3.87 -3.67 4.16
CA VAL A 69 -4.26 -2.81 3.06
C VAL A 69 -4.90 -3.68 2.00
N SER A 70 -6.05 -3.28 1.54
CA SER A 70 -6.77 -4.03 0.52
C SER A 70 -7.21 -3.09 -0.58
N VAL A 71 -7.52 -3.65 -1.74
CA VAL A 71 -8.08 -2.88 -2.84
C VAL A 71 -9.40 -3.53 -3.18
N SER A 72 -10.46 -2.73 -3.13
CA SER A 72 -11.79 -3.19 -3.45
C SER A 72 -12.00 -2.95 -4.94
N PRO A 73 -12.17 -4.02 -5.74
CA PRO A 73 -12.27 -3.82 -7.19
C PRO A 73 -13.47 -2.96 -7.54
N LEU A 74 -13.34 -2.23 -8.62
CA LEU A 74 -14.46 -1.46 -9.10
C LEU A 74 -15.58 -2.42 -9.48
N SER A 75 -16.79 -2.06 -9.10
CA SER A 75 -17.89 -2.93 -9.49
C SER A 75 -18.61 -2.29 -10.65
N GLU A 76 -19.26 -3.12 -11.38
CA GLU A 76 -19.90 -2.63 -12.56
C GLU A 76 -21.32 -2.39 -12.36
#